data_cf0baa8631f0f9aa9857e0585add6dd6
#
_entry.id   cf0baa8631f0f9aa9857e0585add6dd6
#
_cell.length_a   1.000
_cell.length_b   1.000
_cell.length_c   1.000
_cell.angle_alpha   90.00
_cell.angle_beta   90.00
_cell.angle_gamma   90.00
#
_symmetry.space_group_name_H-M   'P 1'
#
loop_
_entity.id
_entity.type
_entity.pdbx_description
1 polymer ?
#
loop_
_entity_poly.entity_id
_entity_poly.type
_entity_poly.pdbx_seq_one_letter_code
_entity_poly.pdbx_strand_id
1 'polypeptide(L)'
;PDVDETKRILSDLELRVRNMMNFYSSNIFSGYASWEHIGYMLDAIKKLYPKKNILVDFTIDSEARIALKKDNSLEQTMQIIKELVNNVYKHAAATFIHLEIALNEESRFVITCQNDGAKPNDIENILSSKGGMLFLTVLINGNGGNIQYLEKDGILTATAVLGRKNEDITI
;
A
#
# COMPACT_ATOMS: atom_id res chain seq x y z
N PRO A 1 -11.07 30.24 -4.28
CA PRO A 1 -10.75 29.56 -3.01
C PRO A 1 -10.37 30.61 -1.99
N ASP A 2 -10.96 30.49 -0.81
CA ASP A 2 -10.69 31.36 0.34
C ASP A 2 -9.20 31.20 0.72
N VAL A 3 -8.53 32.33 1.00
CA VAL A 3 -7.10 32.35 1.38
C VAL A 3 -6.86 31.48 2.64
N ASP A 4 -7.83 31.41 3.55
CA ASP A 4 -7.75 30.62 4.77
C ASP A 4 -7.90 29.12 4.49
N GLU A 5 -8.71 28.73 3.52
CA GLU A 5 -8.83 27.35 3.08
C GLU A 5 -7.54 26.88 2.38
N THR A 6 -6.95 27.73 1.55
CA THR A 6 -5.68 27.45 0.87
C THR A 6 -4.53 27.27 1.89
N LYS A 7 -4.45 28.13 2.90
CA LYS A 7 -3.47 28.00 3.99
C LYS A 7 -3.65 26.71 4.78
N ARG A 8 -4.90 26.30 5.03
CA ARG A 8 -5.20 25.05 5.75
C ARG A 8 -4.79 23.84 4.95
N ILE A 9 -5.05 23.83 3.63
CA ILE A 9 -4.62 22.76 2.73
C ILE A 9 -3.11 22.68 2.64
N LEU A 10 -2.41 23.82 2.52
CA LEU A 10 -0.95 23.86 2.51
C LEU A 10 -0.34 23.35 3.81
N SER A 11 -0.87 23.77 4.96
CA SER A 11 -0.40 23.29 6.27
C SER A 11 -0.61 21.79 6.46
N ASP A 12 -1.75 21.24 6.01
CA ASP A 12 -2.02 19.82 6.03
C ASP A 12 -1.07 19.06 5.10
N LEU A 13 -0.79 19.60 3.92
CA LEU A 13 0.15 19.04 2.97
C LEU A 13 1.59 19.03 3.52
N GLU A 14 2.04 20.14 4.12
CA GLU A 14 3.35 20.22 4.78
C GLU A 14 3.50 19.19 5.89
N LEU A 15 2.46 19.04 6.74
CA LEU A 15 2.48 18.05 7.80
C LEU A 15 2.57 16.63 7.27
N ARG A 16 1.84 16.32 6.21
CA ARG A 16 1.87 15.00 5.54
C ARG A 16 3.23 14.72 4.93
N VAL A 17 3.81 15.69 4.22
CA VAL A 17 5.16 15.57 3.65
C VAL A 17 6.20 15.37 4.74
N ARG A 18 6.16 16.14 5.82
CA ARG A 18 7.08 16.03 6.95
C ARG A 18 6.98 14.68 7.65
N ASN A 19 5.76 14.17 7.88
CA ASN A 19 5.55 12.86 8.47
C ASN A 19 6.06 11.74 7.55
N MET A 20 5.88 11.89 6.24
CA MET A 20 6.38 10.96 5.25
C MET A 20 7.93 10.98 5.20
N MET A 21 8.55 12.15 5.23
CA MET A 21 10.02 12.30 5.27
C MET A 21 10.60 11.73 6.56
N ASN A 22 9.96 11.97 7.72
CA ASN A 22 10.39 11.41 9.00
C ASN A 22 10.28 9.88 9.01
N PHE A 23 9.24 9.33 8.40
CA PHE A 23 9.09 7.89 8.22
C PHE A 23 10.22 7.31 7.37
N TYR A 24 10.52 7.91 6.22
CA TYR A 24 11.60 7.46 5.35
C TYR A 24 12.98 7.63 5.99
N SER A 25 13.25 8.74 6.67
CA SER A 25 14.55 8.98 7.30
C SER A 25 14.81 8.06 8.49
N SER A 26 13.80 7.73 9.30
CA SER A 26 13.96 6.79 10.41
C SER A 26 14.24 5.35 9.92
N ASN A 27 13.74 4.96 8.75
CA ASN A 27 13.95 3.64 8.16
C ASN A 27 15.31 3.51 7.44
N ILE A 28 15.81 4.58 6.83
CA ILE A 28 17.13 4.60 6.16
C ILE A 28 18.27 4.42 7.18
N PHE A 29 18.10 4.94 8.40
CA PHE A 29 19.14 4.89 9.44
C PHE A 29 19.14 3.62 10.29
N SER A 30 18.08 2.79 10.25
CA SER A 30 17.99 1.62 11.12
C SER A 30 18.75 0.39 10.63
N GLY A 31 19.33 0.38 9.42
CA GLY A 31 20.23 -0.67 8.89
C GLY A 31 19.62 -2.08 8.76
N TYR A 32 18.42 -2.30 9.26
CA TYR A 32 17.69 -3.57 9.25
C TYR A 32 16.25 -3.35 8.77
N ALA A 33 16.08 -3.30 7.45
CA ALA A 33 14.74 -3.35 6.89
C ALA A 33 14.12 -4.73 7.18
N SER A 34 13.09 -4.76 8.00
CA SER A 34 12.34 -5.97 8.32
C SER A 34 10.86 -5.79 8.04
N TRP A 35 10.12 -6.89 7.91
CA TRP A 35 8.66 -6.86 7.72
C TRP A 35 7.92 -6.08 8.83
N GLU A 36 8.52 -5.92 10.02
CA GLU A 36 7.98 -5.13 11.14
C GLU A 36 7.78 -3.66 10.74
N HIS A 37 8.55 -3.14 9.79
CA HIS A 37 8.37 -1.79 9.25
C HIS A 37 7.02 -1.59 8.58
N ILE A 38 6.40 -2.65 8.07
CA ILE A 38 5.04 -2.59 7.51
C ILE A 38 4.05 -2.20 8.62
N GLY A 39 4.15 -2.80 9.80
CA GLY A 39 3.31 -2.43 10.96
C GLY A 39 3.47 -0.96 11.35
N TYR A 40 4.70 -0.47 11.45
CA TYR A 40 4.96 0.96 11.75
C TYR A 40 4.40 1.90 10.68
N MET A 41 4.49 1.51 9.41
CA MET A 41 3.91 2.26 8.30
C MET A 41 2.38 2.32 8.40
N LEU A 42 1.72 1.21 8.69
CA LEU A 42 0.27 1.15 8.86
C LEU A 42 -0.20 2.05 10.02
N ASP A 43 0.50 2.04 11.13
CA ASP A 43 0.23 2.93 12.27
C ASP A 43 0.43 4.41 11.90
N ALA A 44 1.46 4.72 11.11
CA ALA A 44 1.69 6.08 10.62
C ALA A 44 0.58 6.53 9.67
N ILE A 45 0.12 5.68 8.76
CA ILE A 45 -1.01 5.98 7.87
C ILE A 45 -2.28 6.25 8.68
N LYS A 46 -2.59 5.39 9.66
CA LYS A 46 -3.75 5.58 10.54
C LYS A 46 -3.75 6.95 11.21
N LYS A 47 -2.60 7.44 11.66
CA LYS A 47 -2.47 8.76 12.30
C LYS A 47 -2.72 9.93 11.34
N LEU A 48 -2.58 9.73 10.02
CA LEU A 48 -2.89 10.76 9.02
C LEU A 48 -4.41 10.98 8.87
N TYR A 49 -5.23 10.03 9.32
CA TYR A 49 -6.69 10.05 9.17
C TYR A 49 -7.40 9.92 10.52
N PRO A 50 -7.23 10.90 11.45
CA PRO A 50 -7.71 10.77 12.82
C PRO A 50 -9.24 10.68 12.95
N LYS A 51 -9.98 11.09 11.91
CA LYS A 51 -11.45 11.02 11.85
C LYS A 51 -11.97 9.69 11.31
N LYS A 52 -11.10 8.82 10.80
CA LYS A 52 -11.46 7.52 10.27
C LYS A 52 -11.16 6.44 11.31
N ASN A 53 -12.18 5.72 11.73
CA ASN A 53 -12.03 4.60 12.66
C ASN A 53 -12.06 3.28 11.86
N ILE A 54 -10.95 2.94 11.24
CA ILE A 54 -10.79 1.71 10.46
C ILE A 54 -9.92 0.73 11.25
N LEU A 55 -10.43 -0.47 11.46
CA LEU A 55 -9.65 -1.58 12.01
C LEU A 55 -8.74 -2.15 10.91
N VAL A 56 -7.43 -2.16 11.16
CA VAL A 56 -6.46 -2.72 10.21
C VAL A 56 -5.90 -4.01 10.79
N ASP A 57 -6.13 -5.10 10.07
CA ASP A 57 -5.54 -6.41 10.34
C ASP A 57 -4.47 -6.72 9.28
N PHE A 58 -3.33 -7.25 9.74
CA PHE A 58 -2.17 -7.54 8.89
C PHE A 58 -1.60 -8.91 9.17
N THR A 59 -1.52 -9.72 8.14
CA THR A 59 -0.91 -11.05 8.20
C THR A 59 0.19 -11.18 7.15
N ILE A 60 1.23 -11.92 7.50
CA ILE A 60 2.31 -12.27 6.59
C ILE A 60 2.67 -13.73 6.77
N ASP A 61 2.66 -14.48 5.69
CA ASP A 61 3.09 -15.85 5.62
C ASP A 61 4.56 -16.01 6.05
N SER A 62 4.87 -17.12 6.69
CA SER A 62 6.21 -17.43 7.19
C SER A 62 7.27 -17.46 6.08
N GLU A 63 6.94 -18.04 4.93
CA GLU A 63 7.83 -18.09 3.77
C GLU A 63 8.04 -16.70 3.16
N ALA A 64 6.97 -15.92 3.02
CA ALA A 64 7.05 -14.54 2.58
C ALA A 64 7.89 -13.67 3.53
N ARG A 65 7.78 -13.90 4.84
CA ARG A 65 8.58 -13.20 5.86
C ARG A 65 10.08 -13.46 5.70
N ILE A 66 10.45 -14.71 5.40
CA ILE A 66 11.84 -15.09 5.15
C ILE A 66 12.32 -14.50 3.82
N ALA A 67 11.51 -14.57 2.78
CA ALA A 67 11.84 -14.06 1.46
C ALA A 67 12.03 -12.53 1.46
N LEU A 68 11.18 -11.76 2.16
CA LEU A 68 11.34 -10.30 2.29
C LEU A 68 12.66 -9.87 2.91
N LYS A 69 13.26 -10.72 3.77
CA LYS A 69 14.61 -10.44 4.34
C LYS A 69 15.73 -10.66 3.35
N LYS A 70 15.56 -11.60 2.42
CA LYS A 70 16.60 -11.98 1.46
C LYS A 70 16.56 -11.15 0.19
N ASP A 71 15.36 -10.79 -0.22
CA ASP A 71 15.08 -10.03 -1.43
C ASP A 71 14.91 -8.55 -1.09
N ASN A 72 15.53 -7.67 -1.86
CA ASN A 72 15.28 -6.21 -1.77
C ASN A 72 13.82 -5.82 -2.19
N SER A 73 12.85 -6.69 -1.93
CA SER A 73 11.43 -6.52 -2.30
C SER A 73 10.62 -5.80 -1.23
N LEU A 74 11.18 -5.60 -0.04
CA LEU A 74 10.46 -4.97 1.07
C LEU A 74 10.03 -3.54 0.74
N GLU A 75 10.92 -2.75 0.13
CA GLU A 75 10.60 -1.36 -0.23
C GLU A 75 9.44 -1.29 -1.23
N GLN A 76 9.49 -2.11 -2.29
CA GLN A 76 8.42 -2.19 -3.28
C GLN A 76 7.10 -2.67 -2.65
N THR A 77 7.16 -3.69 -1.80
CA THR A 77 6.01 -4.20 -1.05
C THR A 77 5.40 -3.10 -0.19
N MET A 78 6.21 -2.34 0.55
CA MET A 78 5.75 -1.23 1.37
C MET A 78 5.11 -0.11 0.55
N GLN A 79 5.66 0.23 -0.62
CA GLN A 79 5.07 1.24 -1.50
C GLN A 79 3.70 0.81 -2.01
N ILE A 80 3.54 -0.45 -2.39
CA ILE A 80 2.25 -1.00 -2.85
C ILE A 80 1.22 -0.97 -1.71
N ILE A 81 1.57 -1.49 -0.54
CA ILE A 81 0.68 -1.49 0.63
C ILE A 81 0.27 -0.06 0.99
N LYS A 82 1.22 0.86 1.02
CA LYS A 82 0.94 2.26 1.32
C LYS A 82 -0.11 2.85 0.39
N GLU A 83 0.01 2.64 -0.91
CA GLU A 83 -0.97 3.17 -1.88
C GLU A 83 -2.33 2.48 -1.75
N LEU A 84 -2.37 1.16 -1.59
CA LEU A 84 -3.63 0.42 -1.41
C LEU A 84 -4.36 0.90 -0.16
N VAL A 85 -3.68 0.98 0.99
CA VAL A 85 -4.28 1.40 2.27
C VAL A 85 -4.70 2.86 2.23
N ASN A 86 -3.87 3.76 1.68
CA ASN A 86 -4.25 5.16 1.54
C ASN A 86 -5.49 5.34 0.66
N ASN A 87 -5.64 4.54 -0.39
CA ASN A 87 -6.83 4.59 -1.24
C ASN A 87 -8.09 4.22 -0.46
N VAL A 88 -8.03 3.21 0.41
CA VAL A 88 -9.16 2.87 1.29
C VAL A 88 -9.48 4.02 2.23
N TYR A 89 -8.49 4.59 2.92
CA TYR A 89 -8.70 5.72 3.83
C TYR A 89 -9.28 6.95 3.13
N LYS A 90 -8.87 7.23 1.90
CA LYS A 90 -9.34 8.41 1.14
C LYS A 90 -10.73 8.23 0.58
N HIS A 91 -11.05 7.06 0.06
CA HIS A 91 -12.17 6.89 -0.86
C HIS A 91 -13.26 5.94 -0.36
N ALA A 92 -12.94 4.98 0.52
CA ALA A 92 -13.90 4.01 0.99
C ALA A 92 -14.62 4.46 2.27
N ALA A 93 -15.86 4.00 2.43
CA ALA A 93 -16.61 4.05 3.70
C ALA A 93 -16.34 2.78 4.51
N ALA A 94 -15.06 2.40 4.61
CA ALA A 94 -14.63 1.17 5.23
C ALA A 94 -14.64 1.24 6.76
N THR A 95 -14.91 0.11 7.40
CA THR A 95 -14.76 -0.12 8.84
C THR A 95 -13.58 -1.04 9.14
N PHE A 96 -13.14 -1.83 8.17
CA PHE A 96 -11.95 -2.66 8.30
C PHE A 96 -11.11 -2.70 7.02
N ILE A 97 -9.83 -2.99 7.19
CA ILE A 97 -8.88 -3.37 6.15
C ILE A 97 -8.19 -4.64 6.60
N HIS A 98 -8.20 -5.66 5.76
CA HIS A 98 -7.39 -6.86 5.94
C HIS A 98 -6.27 -6.88 4.88
N LEU A 99 -5.03 -6.99 5.33
CA LEU A 99 -3.84 -7.08 4.51
C LEU A 99 -3.18 -8.44 4.69
N GLU A 100 -2.86 -9.08 3.59
CA GLU A 100 -2.13 -10.33 3.57
C GLU A 100 -0.95 -10.26 2.61
N ILE A 101 0.19 -10.80 3.02
CA ILE A 101 1.36 -11.00 2.17
C ILE A 101 1.71 -12.48 2.18
N ALA A 102 1.73 -13.09 1.02
CA ALA A 102 2.07 -14.49 0.82
C ALA A 102 3.00 -14.68 -0.39
N LEU A 103 3.53 -15.87 -0.57
CA LEU A 103 4.16 -16.29 -1.81
C LEU A 103 3.20 -17.20 -2.58
N ASN A 104 3.13 -17.04 -3.89
CA ASN A 104 2.44 -17.99 -4.76
C ASN A 104 3.35 -19.18 -5.12
N GLU A 105 2.82 -20.14 -5.88
CA GLU A 105 3.55 -21.34 -6.33
C GLU A 105 4.81 -21.02 -7.15
N GLU A 106 4.87 -19.84 -7.78
CA GLU A 106 6.03 -19.35 -8.52
C GLU A 106 7.03 -18.57 -7.64
N SER A 107 6.85 -18.60 -6.30
CA SER A 107 7.65 -17.84 -5.33
C SER A 107 7.61 -16.33 -5.56
N ARG A 108 6.50 -15.80 -6.08
CA ARG A 108 6.26 -14.37 -6.25
C ARG A 108 5.46 -13.83 -5.08
N PHE A 109 5.77 -12.63 -4.63
CA PHE A 109 4.97 -11.97 -3.60
C PHE A 109 3.59 -11.63 -4.11
N VAL A 110 2.58 -12.03 -3.35
CA VAL A 110 1.17 -11.67 -3.53
C VAL A 110 0.76 -10.81 -2.36
N ILE A 111 0.30 -9.61 -2.65
CA ILE A 111 -0.21 -8.67 -1.66
C ILE A 111 -1.71 -8.55 -1.89
N THR A 112 -2.50 -8.95 -0.89
CA THR A 112 -3.96 -8.85 -0.90
C THR A 112 -4.40 -7.78 0.08
N CYS A 113 -5.21 -6.83 -0.38
CA CYS A 113 -5.83 -5.81 0.45
C CYS A 113 -7.34 -5.91 0.29
N GLN A 114 -8.04 -6.20 1.39
CA GLN A 114 -9.50 -6.28 1.41
C GLN A 114 -10.07 -5.21 2.32
N ASN A 115 -11.17 -4.60 1.91
CA ASN A 115 -11.94 -3.69 2.75
C ASN A 115 -13.44 -3.85 2.51
N ASP A 116 -14.23 -3.54 3.52
CA ASP A 116 -15.68 -3.40 3.39
C ASP A 116 -16.08 -2.01 2.88
N GLY A 117 -17.37 -1.76 2.76
CA GLY A 117 -17.93 -0.49 2.35
C GLY A 117 -17.76 -0.18 0.86
N ALA A 118 -17.46 -1.19 0.05
CA ALA A 118 -17.36 -1.05 -1.40
C ALA A 118 -18.72 -0.76 -2.03
N LYS A 119 -18.72 0.11 -3.04
CA LYS A 119 -19.89 0.46 -3.86
C LYS A 119 -19.71 -0.10 -5.28
N PRO A 120 -20.83 -0.34 -6.00
CA PRO A 120 -20.78 -0.98 -7.33
C PRO A 120 -19.84 -0.32 -8.36
N ASN A 121 -19.59 1.00 -8.24
CA ASN A 121 -18.76 1.75 -9.20
C ASN A 121 -17.34 2.01 -8.67
N ASP A 122 -16.96 1.47 -7.52
CA ASP A 122 -15.66 1.78 -6.91
C ASP A 122 -14.49 1.27 -7.76
N ILE A 123 -14.64 0.12 -8.41
CA ILE A 123 -13.61 -0.41 -9.32
C ILE A 123 -13.42 0.53 -10.52
N GLU A 124 -14.49 1.00 -11.15
CA GLU A 124 -14.38 1.95 -12.28
C GLU A 124 -13.74 3.27 -11.84
N ASN A 125 -14.11 3.77 -10.67
CA ASN A 125 -13.54 4.97 -10.07
C ASN A 125 -12.05 4.80 -9.77
N ILE A 126 -11.65 3.64 -9.25
CA ILE A 126 -10.25 3.29 -9.00
C ILE A 126 -9.47 3.25 -10.31
N LEU A 127 -9.96 2.52 -11.31
CA LEU A 127 -9.27 2.34 -12.60
C LEU A 127 -9.18 3.62 -13.43
N SER A 128 -10.16 4.53 -13.29
CA SER A 128 -10.17 5.83 -13.95
C SER A 128 -9.42 6.93 -13.21
N SER A 129 -9.00 6.69 -11.96
CA SER A 129 -8.32 7.69 -11.15
C SER A 129 -6.93 8.00 -11.70
N LYS A 130 -6.63 9.31 -11.82
CA LYS A 130 -5.29 9.81 -12.20
C LYS A 130 -4.47 9.94 -10.92
N GLY A 131 -3.34 9.27 -10.82
CA GLY A 131 -2.42 9.42 -9.67
C GLY A 131 -1.99 8.11 -9.08
N GLY A 132 -2.41 7.76 -7.85
CA GLY A 132 -1.96 6.58 -7.12
C GLY A 132 -2.13 5.26 -7.88
N MET A 133 -3.22 5.12 -8.64
CA MET A 133 -3.44 3.95 -9.49
C MET A 133 -2.48 3.88 -10.67
N LEU A 134 -2.19 5.01 -11.33
CA LEU A 134 -1.18 5.04 -12.38
C LEU A 134 0.19 4.67 -11.81
N PHE A 135 0.52 5.19 -10.63
CA PHE A 135 1.76 4.85 -9.93
C PHE A 135 1.85 3.35 -9.61
N LEU A 136 0.79 2.76 -9.04
CA LEU A 136 0.74 1.32 -8.76
C LEU A 136 0.87 0.48 -10.03
N THR A 137 0.15 0.86 -11.09
CA THR A 137 0.20 0.16 -12.38
C THR A 137 1.61 0.20 -12.97
N VAL A 138 2.26 1.36 -12.96
CA VAL A 138 3.65 1.50 -13.44
C VAL A 138 4.62 0.70 -12.57
N LEU A 139 4.49 0.79 -11.23
CA LEU A 139 5.37 0.11 -10.30
C LEU A 139 5.27 -1.42 -10.43
N ILE A 140 4.06 -1.94 -10.55
CA ILE A 140 3.80 -3.38 -10.60
C ILE A 140 4.07 -3.93 -12.00
N ASN A 141 3.50 -3.33 -13.04
CA ASN A 141 3.65 -3.81 -14.43
C ASN A 141 5.07 -3.61 -14.96
N GLY A 142 5.75 -2.54 -14.57
CA GLY A 142 7.14 -2.27 -14.94
C GLY A 142 8.12 -3.36 -14.48
N ASN A 143 7.73 -4.14 -13.47
CA ASN A 143 8.50 -5.27 -12.96
C ASN A 143 7.90 -6.64 -13.36
N GLY A 144 7.02 -6.68 -14.36
CA GLY A 144 6.41 -7.92 -14.83
C GLY A 144 5.37 -8.52 -13.87
N GLY A 145 4.85 -7.73 -12.96
CA GLY A 145 3.74 -8.07 -12.07
C GLY A 145 2.38 -7.69 -12.66
N ASN A 146 1.33 -7.88 -11.88
CA ASN A 146 -0.02 -7.42 -12.21
C ASN A 146 -0.80 -7.05 -10.95
N ILE A 147 -1.85 -6.24 -11.12
CA ILE A 147 -2.82 -5.92 -10.08
C ILE A 147 -4.23 -6.13 -10.60
N GLN A 148 -5.07 -6.74 -9.78
CA GLN A 148 -6.46 -7.03 -10.08
C GLN A 148 -7.37 -6.54 -8.94
N TYR A 149 -8.58 -6.15 -9.28
CA TYR A 149 -9.61 -5.73 -8.35
C TYR A 149 -10.86 -6.58 -8.53
N LEU A 150 -11.43 -7.01 -7.42
CA LEU A 150 -12.68 -7.76 -7.37
C LEU A 150 -13.58 -7.13 -6.30
N GLU A 151 -14.82 -6.81 -6.65
CA GLU A 151 -15.87 -6.47 -5.68
C GLU A 151 -16.85 -7.62 -5.59
N LYS A 152 -17.13 -8.05 -4.38
CA LYS A 152 -18.13 -9.07 -4.10
C LYS A 152 -18.77 -8.82 -2.74
N ASP A 153 -20.09 -8.74 -2.71
CA ASP A 153 -20.87 -8.61 -1.47
C ASP A 153 -20.44 -7.41 -0.59
N GLY A 154 -20.09 -6.29 -1.21
CA GLY A 154 -19.64 -5.08 -0.52
C GLY A 154 -18.19 -5.14 -0.02
N ILE A 155 -17.44 -6.18 -0.37
CA ILE A 155 -16.01 -6.32 -0.09
C ILE A 155 -15.23 -6.05 -1.37
N LEU A 156 -14.35 -5.07 -1.33
CA LEU A 156 -13.38 -4.82 -2.38
C LEU A 156 -12.06 -5.54 -2.06
N THR A 157 -11.59 -6.33 -2.99
CA THR A 157 -10.31 -7.04 -2.90
C THR A 157 -9.38 -6.53 -4.00
N ALA A 158 -8.25 -5.99 -3.62
CA ALA A 158 -7.14 -5.68 -4.51
C ALA A 158 -6.05 -6.75 -4.33
N THR A 159 -5.64 -7.39 -5.41
CA THR A 159 -4.57 -8.40 -5.39
C THR A 159 -3.45 -7.97 -6.32
N ALA A 160 -2.29 -7.68 -5.75
CA ALA A 160 -1.08 -7.33 -6.48
C ALA A 160 -0.09 -8.51 -6.45
N VAL A 161 0.35 -8.95 -7.61
CA VAL A 161 1.41 -9.95 -7.75
C VAL A 161 2.67 -9.24 -8.24
N LEU A 162 3.75 -9.29 -7.45
CA LEU A 162 5.02 -8.67 -7.82
C LEU A 162 5.72 -9.45 -8.92
N GLY A 163 6.36 -8.74 -9.85
CA GLY A 163 7.26 -9.34 -10.82
C GLY A 163 8.50 -9.95 -10.14
N ARG A 164 9.13 -10.89 -10.80
CA ARG A 164 10.48 -11.33 -10.41
C ARG A 164 11.44 -10.17 -10.70
N LYS A 165 12.28 -9.80 -9.75
CA LYS A 165 13.50 -9.07 -10.09
C LYS A 165 14.29 -9.99 -11.01
N ASN A 166 14.69 -9.50 -12.19
CA ASN A 166 15.68 -10.20 -12.99
C ASN A 166 16.88 -10.42 -12.08
N GLU A 167 17.15 -11.66 -11.71
CA GLU A 167 18.49 -12.03 -11.27
C GLU A 167 19.39 -11.57 -12.41
N ASP A 168 20.32 -10.67 -12.12
CA ASP A 168 21.31 -10.23 -13.09
C ASP A 168 21.86 -11.48 -13.76
N ILE A 169 21.58 -11.60 -15.05
CA ILE A 169 22.25 -12.58 -15.88
C ILE A 169 23.70 -12.12 -15.91
N THR A 170 24.46 -12.61 -14.95
CA THR A 170 25.92 -12.49 -15.00
C THR A 170 26.37 -13.36 -16.15
N ILE A 171 26.63 -12.72 -17.30
CA ILE A 171 27.34 -13.30 -18.44
C ILE A 171 28.83 -13.31 -18.12
#